data_d33a68481692bc3ca3d5cd1b6551acd6
#
_entry.id   d33a68481692bc3ca3d5cd1b6551acd6
#
_cell.length_a   1.000
_cell.length_b   1.000
_cell.length_c   1.000
_cell.angle_alpha   90.00
_cell.angle_beta   90.00
_cell.angle_gamma   90.00
#
_symmetry.space_group_name_H-M   'P 1'
#
loop_
_entity.id
_entity.type
_entity.pdbx_description
1 polymer ?
#
loop_
_entity_poly.entity_id
_entity_poly.type
_entity_poly.pdbx_seq_one_letter_code
_entity_poly.pdbx_strand_id
1 'polypeptide(L)'
;MTLPETMKAVRLTGHGGLDKLEWCDDVPVPQPDAGEVLIRVGASAVNNTDVNTRTGWYSKAVRGDTGSAATEGYAGASDADGGWSGALSFPRIQGADCCGEIVAVGERVDAARIGQRVLVRPMYRPTGAGPDALVTFGSERNGGFAEYTTVGEENALWIESPLSDVELASFPCAFSTAEGMIQRAGLGDERVLITGASGGVGSAAVQLAKRRGAHVTASTSPAKMESLKALGADAVTDRNEPYPNDAFDVVLDL
;
A
#
# COMPACT_ATOMS: atom_id res chain seq x y z
N MET A 1 24.41 11.01 14.17
CA MET A 1 23.42 10.68 15.23
C MET A 1 23.62 9.21 15.56
N THR A 2 23.71 8.82 16.84
CA THR A 2 23.82 7.41 17.21
C THR A 2 22.45 6.78 17.12
N LEU A 3 22.32 5.69 16.38
CA LEU A 3 21.07 4.94 16.27
C LEU A 3 20.78 4.20 17.61
N PRO A 4 19.53 4.07 18.03
CA PRO A 4 19.18 3.26 19.19
C PRO A 4 19.39 1.77 18.88
N GLU A 5 19.57 0.95 19.92
CA GLU A 5 19.68 -0.50 19.77
C GLU A 5 18.34 -1.15 19.50
N THR A 6 17.27 -0.61 20.09
CA THR A 6 15.89 -1.11 19.96
C THR A 6 14.95 -0.01 19.50
N MET A 7 13.80 -0.42 18.97
CA MET A 7 12.74 0.44 18.44
C MET A 7 11.36 -0.05 18.86
N LYS A 8 10.39 0.83 18.76
CA LYS A 8 8.97 0.48 18.85
C LYS A 8 8.45 -0.02 17.50
N ALA A 9 7.62 -1.05 17.55
CA ALA A 9 6.95 -1.59 16.37
C ALA A 9 5.62 -2.28 16.74
N VAL A 10 4.74 -2.44 15.75
CA VAL A 10 3.59 -3.34 15.84
C VAL A 10 3.91 -4.62 15.08
N ARG A 11 3.88 -5.75 15.77
CA ARG A 11 4.10 -7.08 15.20
C ARG A 11 2.80 -7.82 14.99
N LEU A 12 2.60 -8.34 13.81
CA LEU A 12 1.57 -9.33 13.51
C LEU A 12 2.10 -10.71 13.89
N THR A 13 1.44 -11.42 14.80
CA THR A 13 1.89 -12.71 15.36
C THR A 13 1.20 -13.92 14.75
N GLY A 14 0.24 -13.71 13.86
CA GLY A 14 -0.53 -14.74 13.17
C GLY A 14 -1.72 -14.15 12.44
N HIS A 15 -2.39 -14.95 11.62
CA HIS A 15 -3.66 -14.53 11.06
C HIS A 15 -4.76 -14.48 12.13
N GLY A 16 -5.66 -13.50 12.04
CA GLY A 16 -6.78 -13.38 12.98
C GLY A 16 -7.28 -11.96 13.19
N GLY A 17 -7.82 -11.73 14.39
CA GLY A 17 -8.36 -10.45 14.83
C GLY A 17 -7.29 -9.44 15.24
N LEU A 18 -7.73 -8.37 15.89
CA LEU A 18 -6.81 -7.33 16.39
C LEU A 18 -5.91 -7.84 17.54
N ASP A 19 -6.27 -8.93 18.19
CA ASP A 19 -5.48 -9.65 19.19
C ASP A 19 -4.16 -10.19 18.65
N LYS A 20 -4.02 -10.29 17.32
CA LYS A 20 -2.77 -10.70 16.64
C LYS A 20 -1.79 -9.55 16.42
N LEU A 21 -2.17 -8.32 16.75
CA LEU A 21 -1.29 -7.16 16.70
C LEU A 21 -0.69 -6.90 18.08
N GLU A 22 0.61 -7.07 18.22
CA GLU A 22 1.35 -6.83 19.45
C GLU A 22 2.18 -5.55 19.34
N TRP A 23 1.97 -4.65 20.31
CA TRP A 23 2.86 -3.50 20.50
C TRP A 23 4.13 -3.96 21.21
N CYS A 24 5.29 -3.70 20.59
CA CYS A 24 6.61 -4.02 21.13
C CYS A 24 7.46 -2.74 21.22
N ASP A 25 8.24 -2.59 22.27
CA ASP A 25 9.14 -1.45 22.50
C ASP A 25 10.63 -1.85 22.56
N ASP A 26 10.91 -3.13 22.36
CA ASP A 26 12.23 -3.74 22.46
C ASP A 26 12.70 -4.44 21.16
N VAL A 27 12.08 -4.11 20.02
CA VAL A 27 12.46 -4.71 18.72
C VAL A 27 13.85 -4.21 18.31
N PRO A 28 14.80 -5.08 17.96
CA PRO A 28 16.10 -4.63 17.47
C PRO A 28 15.95 -3.74 16.23
N VAL A 29 16.67 -2.61 16.19
CA VAL A 29 16.75 -1.78 14.99
C VAL A 29 17.46 -2.56 13.89
N PRO A 30 16.86 -2.74 12.70
CA PRO A 30 17.47 -3.50 11.64
C PRO A 30 18.71 -2.79 11.10
N GLN A 31 19.70 -3.56 10.69
CA GLN A 31 20.86 -3.04 9.98
C GLN A 31 20.62 -3.18 8.48
N PRO A 32 20.94 -2.17 7.66
CA PRO A 32 20.80 -2.26 6.21
C PRO A 32 21.83 -3.22 5.63
N ASP A 33 21.39 -4.13 4.78
CA ASP A 33 22.27 -4.97 3.97
C ASP A 33 23.05 -4.11 2.95
N ALA A 34 24.06 -4.68 2.28
CA ALA A 34 24.99 -3.94 1.43
C ALA A 34 24.34 -3.05 0.36
N GLY A 35 23.16 -3.41 -0.17
CA GLY A 35 22.40 -2.61 -1.16
C GLY A 35 21.13 -1.96 -0.58
N GLU A 36 21.03 -1.87 0.75
CA GLU A 36 19.85 -1.34 1.43
C GLU A 36 20.10 0.02 2.10
N VAL A 37 19.01 0.69 2.39
CA VAL A 37 18.98 1.88 3.24
C VAL A 37 18.18 1.60 4.50
N LEU A 38 18.59 2.21 5.62
CA LEU A 38 17.80 2.28 6.85
C LEU A 38 17.02 3.58 6.85
N ILE A 39 15.70 3.47 6.97
CA ILE A 39 14.78 4.60 7.00
C ILE A 39 14.26 4.76 8.43
N ARG A 40 14.40 5.98 8.97
CA ARG A 40 13.61 6.41 10.12
C ARG A 40 12.22 6.78 9.62
N VAL A 41 11.22 6.02 10.04
CA VAL A 41 9.83 6.20 9.58
C VAL A 41 9.25 7.47 10.20
N GLY A 42 8.82 8.38 9.35
CA GLY A 42 8.08 9.59 9.75
C GLY A 42 6.58 9.34 9.82
N ALA A 43 6.05 8.54 8.89
CA ALA A 43 4.66 8.10 8.86
C ALA A 43 4.48 6.82 8.05
N SER A 44 3.43 6.07 8.39
CA SER A 44 2.95 4.89 7.65
C SER A 44 1.43 4.89 7.66
N ALA A 45 0.79 4.60 6.53
CA ALA A 45 -0.66 4.52 6.43
C ALA A 45 -1.14 3.06 6.44
N VAL A 46 -2.38 2.86 6.87
CA VAL A 46 -3.06 1.56 6.85
C VAL A 46 -3.83 1.41 5.55
N ASN A 47 -3.65 0.29 4.89
CA ASN A 47 -4.34 -0.09 3.66
C ASN A 47 -5.16 -1.37 3.84
N ASN A 48 -6.08 -1.64 2.91
CA ASN A 48 -6.80 -2.91 2.89
C ASN A 48 -5.86 -4.11 2.82
N THR A 49 -4.69 -3.98 2.18
CA THR A 49 -3.72 -5.07 2.12
C THR A 49 -3.18 -5.44 3.51
N ASP A 50 -2.99 -4.48 4.40
CA ASP A 50 -2.56 -4.76 5.79
C ASP A 50 -3.67 -5.52 6.55
N VAL A 51 -4.93 -5.11 6.38
CA VAL A 51 -6.08 -5.80 6.97
C VAL A 51 -6.21 -7.20 6.39
N ASN A 52 -6.16 -7.36 5.07
CA ASN A 52 -6.29 -8.63 4.38
C ASN A 52 -5.18 -9.62 4.75
N THR A 53 -3.94 -9.15 4.89
CA THR A 53 -2.81 -9.95 5.37
C THR A 53 -3.06 -10.40 6.81
N ARG A 54 -3.47 -9.49 7.70
CA ARG A 54 -3.77 -9.83 9.10
C ARG A 54 -4.90 -10.86 9.19
N THR A 55 -5.98 -10.65 8.46
CA THR A 55 -7.15 -11.55 8.51
C THR A 55 -6.93 -12.89 7.81
N GLY A 56 -5.85 -13.03 7.01
CA GLY A 56 -5.55 -14.21 6.21
C GLY A 56 -6.39 -14.33 4.94
N TRP A 57 -6.96 -13.24 4.44
CA TRP A 57 -7.84 -13.23 3.25
C TRP A 57 -7.13 -13.74 1.99
N TYR A 58 -5.81 -13.55 1.86
CA TYR A 58 -5.04 -14.00 0.69
C TYR A 58 -4.88 -15.53 0.61
N SER A 59 -5.12 -16.27 1.71
CA SER A 59 -5.03 -17.72 1.69
C SER A 59 -6.03 -18.33 0.71
N LYS A 60 -5.59 -19.27 -0.12
CA LYS A 60 -6.41 -19.97 -1.10
C LYS A 60 -7.56 -20.76 -0.48
N ALA A 61 -7.46 -21.08 0.81
CA ALA A 61 -8.52 -21.75 1.56
C ALA A 61 -9.70 -20.82 1.90
N VAL A 62 -9.47 -19.51 1.89
CA VAL A 62 -10.50 -18.51 2.21
C VAL A 62 -11.42 -18.28 1.01
N ARG A 63 -12.71 -18.18 1.28
CA ARG A 63 -13.75 -17.83 0.31
C ARG A 63 -14.64 -16.75 0.93
N GLY A 64 -14.86 -15.68 0.23
CA GLY A 64 -15.70 -14.56 0.69
C GLY A 64 -15.14 -13.19 0.33
N ASP A 65 -15.89 -12.15 0.64
CA ASP A 65 -15.47 -10.76 0.45
C ASP A 65 -14.47 -10.31 1.55
N THR A 66 -13.72 -9.25 1.29
CA THR A 66 -12.69 -8.74 2.21
C THR A 66 -13.23 -8.16 3.52
N GLY A 67 -14.54 -7.94 3.62
CA GLY A 67 -15.18 -7.31 4.78
C GLY A 67 -15.76 -8.29 5.79
N SER A 68 -16.11 -9.51 5.36
CA SER A 68 -16.91 -10.45 6.17
C SER A 68 -16.21 -10.93 7.45
N ALA A 69 -14.88 -10.94 7.51
CA ALA A 69 -14.10 -11.33 8.68
C ALA A 69 -13.04 -10.28 9.07
N ALA A 70 -13.25 -9.03 8.72
CA ALA A 70 -12.28 -7.96 8.97
C ALA A 70 -11.93 -7.76 10.45
N THR A 71 -12.82 -8.14 11.37
CA THR A 71 -12.63 -8.01 12.82
C THR A 71 -11.91 -9.21 13.42
N GLU A 72 -12.32 -10.44 13.05
CA GLU A 72 -11.90 -11.68 13.73
C GLU A 72 -10.89 -12.51 12.92
N GLY A 73 -10.79 -12.23 11.61
CA GLY A 73 -9.99 -13.05 10.69
C GLY A 73 -10.77 -14.24 10.11
N TYR A 74 -10.19 -14.89 9.11
CA TYR A 74 -10.82 -16.00 8.40
C TYR A 74 -10.41 -17.35 9.01
N ALA A 75 -11.40 -18.17 9.34
CA ALA A 75 -11.15 -19.53 9.76
C ALA A 75 -10.48 -20.33 8.62
N GLY A 76 -9.41 -21.06 8.95
CA GLY A 76 -8.69 -21.89 7.99
C GLY A 76 -7.69 -21.15 7.11
N ALA A 77 -7.42 -19.87 7.34
CA ALA A 77 -6.30 -19.19 6.72
C ALA A 77 -4.97 -19.92 7.02
N SER A 78 -4.10 -20.01 6.03
CA SER A 78 -2.84 -20.73 6.11
C SER A 78 -1.66 -19.77 5.94
N ASP A 79 -0.66 -19.92 6.81
CA ASP A 79 0.60 -19.15 6.70
C ASP A 79 1.37 -19.50 5.41
N ALA A 80 1.15 -20.71 4.87
CA ALA A 80 1.82 -21.16 3.64
C ALA A 80 1.45 -20.36 2.39
N ASP A 81 0.31 -19.66 2.40
CA ASP A 81 -0.19 -18.86 1.28
C ASP A 81 -0.95 -17.60 1.73
N GLY A 82 -0.73 -17.17 2.97
CA GLY A 82 -1.43 -16.03 3.59
C GLY A 82 -0.81 -14.66 3.29
N GLY A 83 0.37 -14.61 2.65
CA GLY A 83 0.97 -13.38 2.14
C GLY A 83 0.46 -13.03 0.74
N TRP A 84 0.78 -11.83 0.27
CA TRP A 84 0.38 -11.38 -1.07
C TRP A 84 0.96 -12.27 -2.19
N SER A 85 2.22 -12.68 -2.07
CA SER A 85 2.92 -13.48 -3.08
C SER A 85 3.17 -14.92 -2.66
N GLY A 86 2.62 -15.38 -1.53
CA GLY A 86 2.84 -16.74 -1.05
C GLY A 86 2.87 -16.85 0.47
N ALA A 87 3.86 -17.59 0.99
CA ALA A 87 3.98 -17.83 2.43
C ALA A 87 4.27 -16.54 3.22
N LEU A 88 3.64 -16.41 4.37
CA LEU A 88 3.87 -15.36 5.34
C LEU A 88 4.56 -15.93 6.58
N SER A 89 5.64 -15.29 7.02
CA SER A 89 6.36 -15.68 8.25
C SER A 89 6.03 -14.72 9.37
N PHE A 90 5.69 -15.26 10.54
CA PHE A 90 5.43 -14.49 11.75
C PHE A 90 6.60 -14.61 12.76
N PRO A 91 6.82 -13.58 13.61
CA PRO A 91 6.11 -12.31 13.61
C PRO A 91 6.49 -11.41 12.42
N ARG A 92 5.54 -10.62 11.91
CA ARG A 92 5.73 -9.69 10.80
C ARG A 92 5.40 -8.26 11.22
N ILE A 93 6.26 -7.30 10.92
CA ILE A 93 5.93 -5.88 10.99
C ILE A 93 5.23 -5.53 9.68
N GLN A 94 3.96 -5.13 9.75
CA GLN A 94 3.16 -4.74 8.59
C GLN A 94 3.39 -3.25 8.24
N GLY A 95 2.53 -2.69 7.38
CA GLY A 95 2.56 -1.31 6.90
C GLY A 95 3.13 -1.22 5.50
N ALA A 96 2.25 -1.35 4.50
CA ALA A 96 2.62 -1.28 3.08
C ALA A 96 3.05 0.12 2.64
N ASP A 97 2.63 1.15 3.35
CA ASP A 97 3.01 2.54 3.11
C ASP A 97 4.13 2.98 4.05
N CYS A 98 5.05 3.79 3.54
CA CYS A 98 6.09 4.42 4.35
C CYS A 98 6.60 5.72 3.71
N CYS A 99 6.61 6.79 4.49
CA CYS A 99 7.38 8.00 4.26
C CYS A 99 8.36 8.17 5.42
N GLY A 100 9.61 8.54 5.13
CA GLY A 100 10.61 8.75 6.17
C GLY A 100 11.92 9.32 5.63
N GLU A 101 12.95 9.31 6.46
CA GLU A 101 14.27 9.83 6.17
C GLU A 101 15.32 8.71 6.22
N ILE A 102 16.18 8.63 5.23
CA ILE A 102 17.35 7.71 5.25
C ILE A 102 18.32 8.16 6.32
N VAL A 103 18.60 7.29 7.29
CA VAL A 103 19.48 7.57 8.42
C VAL A 103 20.78 6.75 8.42
N ALA A 104 20.80 5.66 7.66
CA ALA A 104 22.01 4.86 7.40
C ALA A 104 21.92 4.15 6.05
N VAL A 105 23.04 3.73 5.51
CA VAL A 105 23.13 3.03 4.22
C VAL A 105 24.06 1.82 4.34
N GLY A 106 23.77 0.77 3.57
CA GLY A 106 24.64 -0.38 3.42
C GLY A 106 25.87 -0.08 2.55
N GLU A 107 26.87 -0.98 2.56
CA GLU A 107 28.19 -0.74 1.96
C GLU A 107 28.21 -0.33 0.48
N ARG A 108 27.20 -0.76 -0.33
CA ARG A 108 27.15 -0.45 -1.77
C ARG A 108 26.30 0.76 -2.12
N VAL A 109 25.69 1.39 -1.11
CA VAL A 109 24.83 2.56 -1.30
C VAL A 109 25.61 3.84 -1.08
N ASP A 110 25.39 4.85 -1.92
CA ASP A 110 26.04 6.15 -1.75
C ASP A 110 25.61 6.81 -0.42
N ALA A 111 26.60 7.15 0.40
CA ALA A 111 26.38 7.83 1.67
C ALA A 111 25.71 9.21 1.53
N ALA A 112 25.80 9.83 0.35
CA ALA A 112 25.08 11.08 0.04
C ALA A 112 23.56 10.94 0.11
N ARG A 113 23.01 9.72 0.16
CA ARG A 113 21.59 9.47 0.36
C ARG A 113 21.12 9.69 1.80
N ILE A 114 22.02 9.71 2.77
CA ILE A 114 21.67 10.00 4.18
C ILE A 114 21.08 11.41 4.28
N GLY A 115 19.95 11.53 4.96
CA GLY A 115 19.16 12.75 5.08
C GLY A 115 18.11 12.95 3.96
N GLN A 116 18.10 12.10 2.93
CA GLN A 116 17.05 12.14 1.93
C GLN A 116 15.70 11.72 2.51
N ARG A 117 14.67 12.51 2.23
CA ARG A 117 13.27 12.15 2.47
C ARG A 117 12.79 11.22 1.36
N VAL A 118 12.20 10.10 1.72
CA VAL A 118 11.83 9.06 0.76
C VAL A 118 10.42 8.52 0.98
N LEU A 119 9.81 8.05 -0.12
CA LEU A 119 8.67 7.15 -0.12
C LEU A 119 9.16 5.74 -0.47
N VAL A 120 8.62 4.73 0.20
CA VAL A 120 8.95 3.33 -0.11
C VAL A 120 8.00 2.80 -1.16
N ARG A 121 8.55 2.15 -2.21
CA ARG A 121 7.74 1.41 -3.18
C ARG A 121 7.10 0.21 -2.48
N PRO A 122 5.75 0.09 -2.48
CA PRO A 122 5.07 -0.93 -1.68
C PRO A 122 5.18 -2.34 -2.26
N MET A 123 5.37 -2.46 -3.58
CA MET A 123 5.51 -3.75 -4.27
C MET A 123 6.57 -3.66 -5.35
N TYR A 124 7.47 -4.63 -5.38
CA TYR A 124 8.55 -4.65 -6.35
C TYR A 124 9.03 -6.08 -6.66
N ARG A 125 9.74 -6.23 -7.76
CA ARG A 125 10.45 -7.45 -8.10
C ARG A 125 11.92 -7.27 -7.75
N PRO A 126 12.51 -8.17 -6.92
CA PRO A 126 13.95 -8.12 -6.65
C PRO A 126 14.77 -8.26 -7.93
N THR A 127 15.85 -7.50 -8.03
CA THR A 127 16.76 -7.56 -9.19
C THR A 127 17.31 -8.97 -9.36
N GLY A 128 17.21 -9.51 -10.58
CA GLY A 128 17.68 -10.86 -10.91
C GLY A 128 16.72 -12.00 -10.52
N ALA A 129 15.58 -11.69 -9.89
CA ALA A 129 14.57 -12.68 -9.55
C ALA A 129 13.67 -13.03 -10.75
N GLY A 130 13.03 -14.20 -10.69
CA GLY A 130 12.09 -14.66 -11.73
C GLY A 130 10.85 -13.77 -11.87
N PRO A 131 10.06 -13.98 -12.94
CA PRO A 131 8.90 -13.13 -13.25
C PRO A 131 7.82 -13.12 -12.15
N ASP A 132 7.72 -14.20 -11.39
CA ASP A 132 6.71 -14.37 -10.35
C ASP A 132 7.19 -13.95 -8.94
N ALA A 133 8.46 -13.56 -8.81
CA ALA A 133 9.04 -13.14 -7.54
C ALA A 133 8.65 -11.69 -7.22
N LEU A 134 7.51 -11.52 -6.60
CA LEU A 134 7.09 -10.22 -6.06
C LEU A 134 7.37 -10.17 -4.55
N VAL A 135 7.77 -9.00 -4.09
CA VAL A 135 7.92 -8.68 -2.67
C VAL A 135 7.03 -7.49 -2.35
N THR A 136 6.16 -7.66 -1.37
CA THR A 136 5.31 -6.60 -0.86
C THR A 136 5.85 -6.15 0.49
N PHE A 137 6.11 -4.87 0.60
CA PHE A 137 6.53 -4.22 1.83
C PHE A 137 5.39 -4.31 2.86
N GLY A 138 5.70 -4.81 4.06
CA GLY A 138 4.71 -5.11 5.09
C GLY A 138 4.06 -6.51 5.01
N SER A 139 4.42 -7.33 4.01
CA SER A 139 3.98 -8.72 3.83
C SER A 139 5.18 -9.66 3.75
N GLU A 140 5.81 -9.86 2.59
CA GLU A 140 6.97 -10.74 2.43
C GLU A 140 8.23 -10.21 3.13
N ARG A 141 8.28 -8.90 3.42
CA ARG A 141 9.30 -8.28 4.27
C ARG A 141 8.65 -7.35 5.30
N ASN A 142 9.42 -6.95 6.34
CA ASN A 142 8.94 -5.98 7.32
C ASN A 142 8.63 -4.64 6.67
N GLY A 143 7.58 -3.99 7.15
CA GLY A 143 7.01 -2.76 6.64
C GLY A 143 7.21 -1.54 7.55
N GLY A 144 6.28 -0.59 7.42
CA GLY A 144 6.36 0.73 8.02
C GLY A 144 5.74 0.89 9.41
N PHE A 145 5.12 -0.15 10.00
CA PHE A 145 4.55 -0.04 11.35
C PHE A 145 5.62 -0.20 12.44
N ALA A 146 6.71 0.56 12.31
CA ALA A 146 7.86 0.62 13.20
C ALA A 146 8.54 1.98 13.14
N GLU A 147 9.43 2.29 14.08
CA GLU A 147 10.21 3.53 14.05
C GLU A 147 11.33 3.50 12.99
N TYR A 148 11.80 2.31 12.62
CA TYR A 148 12.82 2.11 11.58
C TYR A 148 12.47 0.90 10.71
N THR A 149 12.85 0.98 9.44
CA THR A 149 12.70 -0.12 8.47
C THR A 149 13.83 -0.10 7.45
N THR A 150 14.15 -1.24 6.82
CA THR A 150 15.11 -1.31 5.72
C THR A 150 14.42 -1.64 4.40
N VAL A 151 14.99 -1.16 3.30
CA VAL A 151 14.55 -1.49 1.94
C VAL A 151 15.72 -1.34 0.98
N GLY A 152 15.72 -2.07 -0.14
CA GLY A 152 16.68 -1.86 -1.22
C GLY A 152 16.66 -0.39 -1.69
N GLU A 153 17.85 0.17 -1.93
CA GLU A 153 18.00 1.60 -2.27
C GLU A 153 17.13 2.03 -3.46
N GLU A 154 16.93 1.14 -4.43
CA GLU A 154 16.13 1.37 -5.64
C GLU A 154 14.63 1.50 -5.35
N ASN A 155 14.19 1.06 -4.17
CA ASN A 155 12.80 1.12 -3.72
C ASN A 155 12.55 2.25 -2.71
N ALA A 156 13.59 2.96 -2.27
CA ALA A 156 13.52 4.18 -1.48
C ALA A 156 13.56 5.40 -2.41
N LEU A 157 12.39 5.86 -2.83
CA LEU A 157 12.24 6.91 -3.84
C LEU A 157 12.37 8.29 -3.20
N TRP A 158 13.42 9.03 -3.56
CA TRP A 158 13.61 10.39 -3.09
C TRP A 158 12.45 11.30 -3.48
N ILE A 159 12.02 12.15 -2.54
CA ILE A 159 10.93 13.09 -2.79
C ILE A 159 11.20 14.46 -2.16
N GLU A 160 11.00 15.50 -2.96
CA GLU A 160 10.88 16.89 -2.53
C GLU A 160 9.43 17.33 -2.63
N SER A 161 8.81 17.66 -1.51
CA SER A 161 7.41 18.05 -1.46
C SER A 161 7.14 18.91 -0.23
N PRO A 162 6.23 19.93 -0.34
CA PRO A 162 5.77 20.68 0.82
C PRO A 162 4.81 19.89 1.72
N LEU A 163 4.31 18.72 1.27
CA LEU A 163 3.41 17.89 2.05
C LEU A 163 4.14 17.30 3.27
N SER A 164 3.40 17.08 4.34
CA SER A 164 3.89 16.39 5.54
C SER A 164 4.16 14.90 5.28
N ASP A 165 4.92 14.23 6.17
CA ASP A 165 5.14 12.78 6.06
C ASP A 165 3.84 11.99 6.14
N VAL A 166 2.87 12.46 6.93
CA VAL A 166 1.54 11.84 7.07
C VAL A 166 0.77 11.88 5.75
N GLU A 167 0.78 13.03 5.06
CA GLU A 167 0.16 13.16 3.75
C GLU A 167 0.87 12.29 2.73
N LEU A 168 2.20 12.36 2.68
CA LEU A 168 3.01 11.58 1.74
C LEU A 168 2.89 10.07 1.94
N ALA A 169 2.78 9.59 3.18
CA ALA A 169 2.59 8.17 3.47
C ALA A 169 1.27 7.61 2.94
N SER A 170 0.30 8.43 2.57
CA SER A 170 -0.96 7.97 1.95
C SER A 170 -0.84 7.63 0.46
N PHE A 171 0.29 7.92 -0.19
CA PHE A 171 0.45 7.78 -1.64
C PHE A 171 0.92 6.39 -2.09
N PRO A 172 1.94 5.75 -1.48
CA PRO A 172 2.65 4.64 -2.13
C PRO A 172 1.72 3.51 -2.58
N CYS A 173 0.91 2.96 -1.69
CA CYS A 173 0.05 1.83 -2.00
C CYS A 173 -1.13 2.24 -2.90
N ALA A 174 -1.88 3.27 -2.50
CA ALA A 174 -3.11 3.66 -3.19
C ALA A 174 -2.84 4.21 -4.60
N PHE A 175 -1.92 5.17 -4.73
CA PHE A 175 -1.64 5.80 -6.02
C PHE A 175 -0.86 4.90 -6.97
N SER A 176 0.08 4.07 -6.49
CA SER A 176 0.77 3.12 -7.36
C SER A 176 -0.16 2.05 -7.93
N THR A 177 -1.14 1.59 -7.13
CA THR A 177 -2.17 0.65 -7.58
C THR A 177 -3.06 1.30 -8.63
N ALA A 178 -3.59 2.49 -8.36
CA ALA A 178 -4.43 3.23 -9.29
C ALA A 178 -3.69 3.52 -10.62
N GLU A 179 -2.45 3.98 -10.54
CA GLU A 179 -1.59 4.23 -11.72
C GLU A 179 -1.36 2.95 -12.53
N GLY A 180 -1.07 1.85 -11.86
CA GLY A 180 -0.88 0.54 -12.51
C GLY A 180 -2.14 0.06 -13.23
N MET A 181 -3.34 0.28 -12.67
CA MET A 181 -4.61 -0.04 -13.32
C MET A 181 -4.83 0.83 -14.56
N ILE A 182 -4.65 2.13 -14.42
CA ILE A 182 -4.80 3.11 -15.51
C ILE A 182 -3.87 2.81 -16.66
N GLN A 183 -2.59 2.50 -16.39
CA GLN A 183 -1.61 2.15 -17.43
C GLN A 183 -1.97 0.85 -18.14
N ARG A 184 -2.42 -0.18 -17.42
CA ARG A 184 -2.84 -1.46 -18.02
C ARG A 184 -4.09 -1.32 -18.88
N ALA A 185 -5.02 -0.45 -18.47
CA ALA A 185 -6.21 -0.12 -19.25
C ALA A 185 -5.91 0.75 -20.47
N GLY A 186 -4.71 1.35 -20.56
CA GLY A 186 -4.35 2.30 -21.59
C GLY A 186 -5.17 3.58 -21.55
N LEU A 187 -5.67 3.98 -20.36
CA LEU A 187 -6.56 5.12 -20.20
C LEU A 187 -5.86 6.43 -20.55
N GLY A 188 -6.40 7.16 -21.50
CA GLY A 188 -6.09 8.55 -21.88
C GLY A 188 -7.24 9.48 -21.51
N ASP A 189 -7.93 10.02 -22.54
CA ASP A 189 -9.03 10.98 -22.43
C ASP A 189 -10.43 10.34 -22.59
N GLU A 190 -10.51 9.01 -22.55
CA GLU A 190 -11.74 8.25 -22.72
C GLU A 190 -12.73 8.48 -21.56
N ARG A 191 -13.97 8.00 -21.76
CA ARG A 191 -14.99 7.94 -20.69
C ARG A 191 -14.72 6.74 -19.80
N VAL A 192 -14.41 6.98 -18.52
CA VAL A 192 -14.11 5.93 -17.56
C VAL A 192 -15.14 5.87 -16.45
N LEU A 193 -15.59 4.64 -16.13
CA LEU A 193 -16.29 4.34 -14.89
C LEU A 193 -15.29 3.83 -13.85
N ILE A 194 -15.30 4.41 -12.67
CA ILE A 194 -14.52 3.95 -11.52
C ILE A 194 -15.48 3.48 -10.45
N THR A 195 -15.52 2.17 -10.18
CA THR A 195 -16.28 1.61 -9.05
C THR A 195 -15.47 1.73 -7.76
N GLY A 196 -16.08 1.55 -6.60
CA GLY A 196 -15.35 1.70 -5.34
C GLY A 196 -14.62 3.05 -5.18
N ALA A 197 -15.03 4.07 -5.94
CA ALA A 197 -14.31 5.33 -6.15
C ALA A 197 -13.99 6.11 -4.86
N SER A 198 -14.72 5.88 -3.77
CA SER A 198 -14.47 6.55 -2.49
C SER A 198 -13.46 5.83 -1.58
N GLY A 199 -12.91 4.70 -2.00
CA GLY A 199 -11.78 4.02 -1.33
C GLY A 199 -10.44 4.71 -1.62
N GLY A 200 -9.36 4.25 -0.97
CA GLY A 200 -8.02 4.80 -1.17
C GLY A 200 -7.59 4.75 -2.64
N VAL A 201 -7.61 3.57 -3.25
CA VAL A 201 -7.25 3.38 -4.67
C VAL A 201 -8.23 4.10 -5.59
N GLY A 202 -9.54 4.04 -5.31
CA GLY A 202 -10.57 4.68 -6.15
C GLY A 202 -10.43 6.20 -6.18
N SER A 203 -10.22 6.85 -5.04
CA SER A 203 -10.00 8.30 -4.97
C SER A 203 -8.71 8.74 -5.66
N ALA A 204 -7.66 7.93 -5.59
CA ALA A 204 -6.43 8.14 -6.35
C ALA A 204 -6.68 7.99 -7.86
N ALA A 205 -7.44 6.96 -8.27
CA ALA A 205 -7.78 6.72 -9.67
C ALA A 205 -8.59 7.88 -10.27
N VAL A 206 -9.55 8.45 -9.54
CA VAL A 206 -10.30 9.65 -9.99
C VAL A 206 -9.34 10.80 -10.32
N GLN A 207 -8.42 11.12 -9.41
CA GLN A 207 -7.48 12.22 -9.60
C GLN A 207 -6.50 11.96 -10.76
N LEU A 208 -5.97 10.75 -10.85
CA LEU A 208 -5.01 10.35 -11.90
C LEU A 208 -5.67 10.29 -13.28
N ALA A 209 -6.91 9.78 -13.38
CA ALA A 209 -7.68 9.77 -14.62
C ALA A 209 -7.99 11.20 -15.08
N LYS A 210 -8.44 12.08 -14.18
CA LYS A 210 -8.65 13.49 -14.51
C LYS A 210 -7.39 14.19 -15.01
N ARG A 211 -6.25 13.92 -14.39
CA ARG A 211 -4.95 14.47 -14.84
C ARG A 211 -4.59 14.05 -16.27
N ARG A 212 -5.09 12.90 -16.75
CA ARG A 212 -4.93 12.42 -18.14
C ARG A 212 -5.93 13.00 -19.12
N GLY A 213 -6.93 13.73 -18.65
CA GLY A 213 -8.00 14.28 -19.47
C GLY A 213 -9.25 13.43 -19.59
N ALA A 214 -9.30 12.27 -18.92
CA ALA A 214 -10.45 11.37 -18.95
C ALA A 214 -11.75 12.06 -18.47
N HIS A 215 -12.88 11.63 -19.02
CA HIS A 215 -14.19 11.96 -18.50
C HIS A 215 -14.57 10.92 -17.43
N VAL A 216 -14.49 11.30 -16.17
CA VAL A 216 -14.59 10.39 -15.02
C VAL A 216 -16.00 10.35 -14.46
N THR A 217 -16.62 9.17 -14.50
CA THR A 217 -17.82 8.85 -13.71
C THR A 217 -17.40 7.98 -12.51
N ALA A 218 -17.65 8.49 -11.30
CA ALA A 218 -17.30 7.81 -10.06
C ALA A 218 -18.53 7.18 -9.40
N SER A 219 -18.47 5.87 -9.14
CA SER A 219 -19.54 5.12 -8.47
C SER A 219 -19.25 4.99 -6.99
N THR A 220 -20.20 5.40 -6.15
CA THR A 220 -20.08 5.39 -4.69
C THR A 220 -21.45 5.41 -4.00
N SER A 221 -21.47 5.45 -2.66
CA SER A 221 -22.69 5.71 -1.90
C SER A 221 -23.06 7.21 -1.94
N PRO A 222 -24.36 7.55 -1.83
CA PRO A 222 -24.83 8.95 -1.91
C PRO A 222 -24.09 9.91 -0.96
N ALA A 223 -23.78 9.46 0.25
CA ALA A 223 -23.12 10.29 1.26
C ALA A 223 -21.68 10.74 0.87
N LYS A 224 -21.06 10.08 -0.11
CA LYS A 224 -19.66 10.36 -0.53
C LYS A 224 -19.57 11.04 -1.91
N MET A 225 -20.69 11.31 -2.58
CA MET A 225 -20.70 11.85 -3.94
C MET A 225 -20.05 13.22 -4.06
N GLU A 226 -20.33 14.11 -3.12
CA GLU A 226 -19.77 15.48 -3.15
C GLU A 226 -18.24 15.48 -2.96
N SER A 227 -17.72 14.57 -2.14
CA SER A 227 -16.26 14.42 -1.97
C SER A 227 -15.59 14.03 -3.29
N LEU A 228 -16.21 13.14 -4.06
CA LEU A 228 -15.64 12.69 -5.34
C LEU A 228 -15.72 13.75 -6.43
N LYS A 229 -16.77 14.57 -6.45
CA LYS A 229 -16.83 15.77 -7.30
C LYS A 229 -15.70 16.74 -6.96
N ALA A 230 -15.47 16.97 -5.67
CA ALA A 230 -14.37 17.83 -5.21
C ALA A 230 -12.98 17.28 -5.60
N LEU A 231 -12.83 15.96 -5.76
CA LEU A 231 -11.61 15.32 -6.26
C LEU A 231 -11.49 15.37 -7.79
N GLY A 232 -12.51 15.86 -8.51
CA GLY A 232 -12.47 16.08 -9.94
C GLY A 232 -13.32 15.10 -10.78
N ALA A 233 -14.18 14.27 -10.18
CA ALA A 233 -15.10 13.45 -10.95
C ALA A 233 -16.09 14.35 -11.72
N ASP A 234 -16.26 14.11 -13.03
CA ASP A 234 -17.20 14.85 -13.89
C ASP A 234 -18.65 14.45 -13.58
N ALA A 235 -18.87 13.18 -13.27
CA ALA A 235 -20.16 12.64 -12.85
C ALA A 235 -19.99 11.69 -11.67
N VAL A 236 -21.04 11.56 -10.87
CA VAL A 236 -21.12 10.60 -9.78
C VAL A 236 -22.44 9.83 -9.87
N THR A 237 -22.41 8.54 -9.53
CA THR A 237 -23.59 7.67 -9.55
C THR A 237 -23.67 6.83 -8.29
N ASP A 238 -24.88 6.45 -7.88
CA ASP A 238 -25.04 5.50 -6.78
C ASP A 238 -24.60 4.11 -7.24
N ARG A 239 -23.79 3.46 -6.43
CA ARG A 239 -23.30 2.08 -6.69
C ARG A 239 -24.43 1.03 -6.79
N ASN A 240 -25.62 1.36 -6.31
CA ASN A 240 -26.79 0.48 -6.37
C ASN A 240 -27.66 0.72 -7.62
N GLU A 241 -27.37 1.76 -8.39
CA GLU A 241 -28.08 2.04 -9.63
C GLU A 241 -27.43 1.33 -10.83
N PRO A 242 -28.23 0.88 -11.81
CA PRO A 242 -27.69 0.25 -13.01
C PRO A 242 -26.91 1.26 -13.85
N TYR A 243 -25.82 0.82 -14.43
CA TYR A 243 -25.03 1.64 -15.36
C TYR A 243 -25.67 1.60 -16.75
N PRO A 244 -25.71 2.75 -17.48
CA PRO A 244 -26.17 2.76 -18.86
C PRO A 244 -25.29 1.87 -19.74
N ASN A 245 -25.90 1.14 -20.69
CA ASN A 245 -25.16 0.39 -21.69
C ASN A 245 -24.35 1.33 -22.59
N ASP A 246 -23.17 0.90 -22.99
CA ASP A 246 -22.27 1.63 -23.91
C ASP A 246 -21.89 3.04 -23.47
N ALA A 247 -22.02 3.34 -22.17
CA ALA A 247 -21.72 4.66 -21.62
C ALA A 247 -20.24 4.91 -21.37
N PHE A 248 -19.43 3.85 -21.24
CA PHE A 248 -18.04 3.90 -20.84
C PHE A 248 -17.13 3.14 -21.79
N ASP A 249 -15.98 3.68 -22.07
CA ASP A 249 -14.96 3.07 -22.90
C ASP A 249 -14.01 2.19 -22.07
N VAL A 250 -13.83 2.58 -20.79
CA VAL A 250 -13.01 1.87 -19.79
C VAL A 250 -13.76 1.73 -18.46
N VAL A 251 -13.57 0.62 -17.78
CA VAL A 251 -14.05 0.38 -16.41
C VAL A 251 -12.87 0.02 -15.53
N LEU A 252 -12.67 0.77 -14.45
CA LEU A 252 -11.74 0.44 -13.36
C LEU A 252 -12.60 -0.06 -12.18
N ASP A 253 -12.59 -1.37 -11.98
CA ASP A 253 -13.37 -2.04 -10.93
C ASP A 253 -12.50 -2.29 -9.69
N LEU A 254 -12.94 -1.76 -8.51
CA LEU A 254 -12.18 -1.68 -7.26
C LEU A 254 -12.96 -2.21 -6.06
#